data_b8eeceb7b894bcfb37cb6d10ecc1a0fd
#
_entry.id   b8eeceb7b894bcfb37cb6d10ecc1a0fd
#
_cell.length_a   1.000
_cell.length_b   1.000
_cell.length_c   1.000
_cell.angle_alpha   90.00
_cell.angle_beta   90.00
_cell.angle_gamma   90.00
#
_symmetry.space_group_name_H-M   'P 1'
#
loop_
_entity.id
_entity.type
_entity.pdbx_description
1 polymer ?
#
loop_
_entity_poly.entity_id
_entity_poly.type
_entity_poly.pdbx_seq_one_letter_code
_entity_poly.pdbx_strand_id
1 'polypeptide(L)'
;MGSRSRAVATTVAAFVLLIALWELAKLVLPAAGVTIGDTRVLPRTDDSAMPHVWTVLGRLTEPEVAGAATTRSVAAAVASGALFTLGLALGGLLIGGVFGVLLAVAMQRFGLLERAALPYVVASQTVPLIAIAPLVAGWGGNIAILGWSWQPWASVMVIAAYLAFFPIAVGMLRGLTSPARADVELFRTLAAGWWTTLLRLRLPASVPHVVPAVRLAAAAAVVGAIVAEISTGTRGGIGRLIIEYAQSATGDPSRMYTAILGAALLGLVAAGAVGLLDVGLRRYRGSVR
;
A
#
# COMPACT_ATOMS: atom_id res chain seq x y z
N MET A 1 9.60 29.76 11.55
CA MET A 1 9.42 28.65 10.61
C MET A 1 8.08 28.00 10.89
N GLY A 2 7.15 28.02 9.93
CA GLY A 2 5.81 27.46 10.10
C GLY A 2 5.84 25.93 10.33
N SER A 3 4.78 25.36 10.92
CA SER A 3 4.67 23.92 11.22
C SER A 3 4.92 23.04 9.99
N ARG A 4 4.58 23.52 8.80
CA ARG A 4 4.83 22.80 7.51
C ARG A 4 6.31 22.74 7.14
N SER A 5 7.08 23.82 7.34
CA SER A 5 8.52 23.82 7.05
C SER A 5 9.28 22.89 7.98
N ARG A 6 8.87 22.79 9.25
CA ARG A 6 9.45 21.82 10.19
C ARG A 6 9.14 20.37 9.78
N ALA A 7 7.91 20.07 9.36
CA ALA A 7 7.54 18.73 8.90
C ALA A 7 8.33 18.32 7.65
N VAL A 8 8.51 19.21 6.68
CA VAL A 8 9.33 18.93 5.49
C VAL A 8 10.79 18.73 5.89
N ALA A 9 11.35 19.60 6.74
CA ALA A 9 12.72 19.50 7.21
C ALA A 9 12.98 18.18 7.97
N THR A 10 12.07 17.77 8.85
CA THR A 10 12.20 16.48 9.57
C THR A 10 12.11 15.27 8.64
N THR A 11 11.24 15.32 7.62
CA THR A 11 11.15 14.24 6.61
C THR A 11 12.43 14.16 5.79
N VAL A 12 12.94 15.28 5.29
CA VAL A 12 14.22 15.31 4.55
C VAL A 12 15.37 14.83 5.43
N ALA A 13 15.46 15.29 6.67
CA ALA A 13 16.47 14.86 7.62
C ALA A 13 16.41 13.34 7.88
N ALA A 14 15.22 12.76 7.97
CA ALA A 14 15.06 11.31 8.13
C ALA A 14 15.57 10.53 6.91
N PHE A 15 15.31 10.99 5.68
CA PHE A 15 15.84 10.36 4.48
C PHE A 15 17.37 10.49 4.38
N VAL A 16 17.91 11.68 4.68
CA VAL A 16 19.35 11.88 4.70
C VAL A 16 20.02 11.00 5.76
N LEU A 17 19.41 10.87 6.93
CA LEU A 17 19.89 9.98 7.99
C LEU A 17 19.91 8.52 7.55
N LEU A 18 18.85 8.05 6.88
CA LEU A 18 18.79 6.67 6.37
C LEU A 18 19.89 6.40 5.32
N ILE A 19 20.11 7.34 4.40
CA ILE A 19 21.20 7.24 3.42
C ILE A 19 22.56 7.25 4.13
N ALA A 20 22.76 8.15 5.09
CA ALA A 20 23.99 8.23 5.87
C ALA A 20 24.26 6.94 6.67
N LEU A 21 23.23 6.36 7.29
CA LEU A 21 23.34 5.08 8.00
C LEU A 21 23.68 3.92 7.06
N TRP A 22 23.10 3.92 5.84
CA TRP A 22 23.42 2.92 4.82
C TRP A 22 24.89 3.01 4.41
N GLU A 23 25.38 4.20 4.03
CA GLU A 23 26.75 4.42 3.62
C GLU A 23 27.75 4.20 4.78
N LEU A 24 27.40 4.63 6.00
CA LEU A 24 28.19 4.38 7.20
C LEU A 24 28.31 2.89 7.51
N ALA A 25 27.22 2.15 7.42
CA ALA A 25 27.24 0.70 7.62
C ALA A 25 28.19 0.02 6.61
N LYS A 26 28.13 0.46 5.35
CA LYS A 26 29.03 -0.03 4.29
C LYS A 26 30.50 0.33 4.54
N LEU A 27 30.78 1.49 5.12
CA LEU A 27 32.13 1.95 5.44
C LEU A 27 32.74 1.21 6.64
N VAL A 28 31.93 0.95 7.67
CA VAL A 28 32.41 0.41 8.96
C VAL A 28 32.43 -1.12 8.96
N LEU A 29 31.46 -1.76 8.28
CA LEU A 29 31.36 -3.21 8.29
C LEU A 29 32.29 -3.84 7.24
N PRO A 30 32.92 -5.01 7.55
CA PRO A 30 33.78 -5.71 6.60
C PRO A 30 33.01 -6.11 5.34
N ALA A 31 33.59 -5.83 4.15
CA ALA A 31 32.98 -6.15 2.86
C ALA A 31 32.60 -7.63 2.71
N ALA A 32 33.44 -8.54 3.23
CA ALA A 32 33.17 -9.99 3.21
C ALA A 32 32.14 -10.46 4.26
N GLY A 33 31.71 -9.56 5.16
CA GLY A 33 30.95 -9.93 6.36
C GLY A 33 31.84 -10.55 7.43
N VAL A 34 31.22 -11.00 8.52
CA VAL A 34 31.92 -11.69 9.61
C VAL A 34 31.30 -13.07 9.81
N THR A 35 32.16 -14.11 9.78
CA THR A 35 31.80 -15.49 10.12
C THR A 35 32.49 -15.89 11.41
N ILE A 36 31.75 -16.54 12.31
CA ILE A 36 32.30 -17.16 13.53
C ILE A 36 32.02 -18.66 13.41
N GLY A 37 33.08 -19.42 13.16
CA GLY A 37 32.95 -20.83 12.74
C GLY A 37 32.20 -20.91 11.41
N ASP A 38 31.20 -21.79 11.32
CA ASP A 38 30.36 -21.96 10.14
C ASP A 38 29.17 -21.00 10.04
N THR A 39 28.98 -20.15 11.04
CA THR A 39 27.83 -19.24 11.10
C THR A 39 28.24 -17.82 10.69
N ARG A 40 27.54 -17.29 9.67
CA ARG A 40 27.71 -15.87 9.29
C ARG A 40 26.94 -14.97 10.27
N VAL A 41 27.68 -14.18 11.05
CA VAL A 41 27.12 -13.26 12.08
C VAL A 41 26.80 -11.90 11.47
N LEU A 42 27.64 -11.38 10.57
CA LEU A 42 27.38 -10.14 9.84
C LEU A 42 27.27 -10.41 8.33
N PRO A 43 26.24 -9.85 7.66
CA PRO A 43 26.09 -10.01 6.21
C PRO A 43 27.25 -9.32 5.47
N ARG A 44 27.40 -9.66 4.20
CA ARG A 44 28.33 -8.97 3.30
C ARG A 44 27.84 -7.55 3.03
N THR A 45 28.77 -6.60 2.96
CA THR A 45 28.51 -5.19 2.63
C THR A 45 29.23 -4.75 1.36
N ASP A 46 29.77 -5.70 0.58
CA ASP A 46 30.35 -5.43 -0.72
C ASP A 46 29.29 -4.95 -1.74
N ASP A 47 29.74 -4.43 -2.88
CA ASP A 47 28.85 -3.87 -3.90
C ASP A 47 27.87 -4.90 -4.50
N SER A 48 28.17 -6.19 -4.37
CA SER A 48 27.26 -7.26 -4.81
C SER A 48 26.08 -7.48 -3.89
N ALA A 49 26.24 -7.18 -2.59
CA ALA A 49 25.18 -7.36 -1.58
C ALA A 49 24.55 -6.03 -1.15
N MET A 50 25.35 -4.96 -1.13
CA MET A 50 24.94 -3.65 -0.63
C MET A 50 25.56 -2.54 -1.52
N PRO A 51 25.02 -2.28 -2.73
CA PRO A 51 25.54 -1.24 -3.60
C PRO A 51 25.39 0.16 -3.00
N HIS A 52 26.24 1.07 -3.39
CA HIS A 52 26.13 2.47 -2.99
C HIS A 52 24.85 3.11 -3.52
N VAL A 53 24.26 4.03 -2.76
CA VAL A 53 23.00 4.69 -3.14
C VAL A 53 23.15 5.44 -4.48
N TRP A 54 24.29 6.10 -4.73
CA TRP A 54 24.54 6.78 -6.02
C TRP A 54 24.68 5.81 -7.19
N THR A 55 25.24 4.60 -6.98
CA THR A 55 25.29 3.55 -8.01
C THR A 55 23.90 3.08 -8.38
N VAL A 56 23.03 2.87 -7.39
CA VAL A 56 21.61 2.51 -7.61
C VAL A 56 20.89 3.61 -8.38
N LEU A 57 21.09 4.88 -8.02
CA LEU A 57 20.49 6.01 -8.74
C LEU A 57 21.04 6.17 -10.16
N GLY A 58 22.33 6.00 -10.36
CA GLY A 58 22.97 6.03 -11.68
C GLY A 58 22.42 4.92 -12.59
N ARG A 59 22.16 3.73 -12.05
CA ARG A 59 21.62 2.59 -12.78
C ARG A 59 20.25 2.84 -13.41
N LEU A 60 19.46 3.77 -12.87
CA LEU A 60 18.15 4.16 -13.43
C LEU A 60 18.26 4.71 -14.86
N THR A 61 19.35 5.41 -15.19
CA THR A 61 19.54 6.03 -16.52
C THR A 61 20.08 5.08 -17.56
N GLU A 62 20.60 3.92 -17.15
CA GLU A 62 21.21 2.94 -18.03
C GLU A 62 20.16 2.02 -18.69
N PRO A 63 20.50 1.37 -19.83
CA PRO A 63 19.63 0.39 -20.47
C PRO A 63 19.30 -0.78 -19.53
N GLU A 64 18.08 -1.31 -19.64
CA GLU A 64 17.64 -2.46 -18.85
C GLU A 64 18.46 -3.71 -19.14
N VAL A 65 18.87 -3.91 -20.40
CA VAL A 65 19.74 -5.01 -20.84
C VAL A 65 21.01 -4.42 -21.45
N ALA A 66 22.14 -4.79 -20.91
CA ALA A 66 23.44 -4.33 -21.43
C ALA A 66 23.68 -4.84 -22.87
N GLY A 67 24.11 -3.96 -23.76
CA GLY A 67 24.50 -4.31 -25.14
C GLY A 67 23.34 -4.43 -26.15
N ALA A 68 22.08 -4.25 -25.76
CA ALA A 68 20.96 -4.29 -26.70
C ALA A 68 20.72 -2.89 -27.32
N ALA A 69 20.63 -2.81 -28.63
CA ALA A 69 20.54 -1.55 -29.40
C ALA A 69 19.25 -0.73 -29.17
N THR A 70 18.20 -1.35 -28.61
CA THR A 70 16.89 -0.72 -28.42
C THR A 70 16.25 -1.13 -27.10
N THR A 71 16.93 -0.82 -25.99
CA THR A 71 16.35 -1.14 -24.69
C THR A 71 15.88 0.13 -23.99
N ARG A 72 14.70 0.01 -23.41
CA ARG A 72 14.20 1.02 -22.48
C ARG A 72 15.18 1.13 -21.30
N SER A 73 15.27 2.32 -20.71
CA SER A 73 16.04 2.51 -19.48
C SER A 73 15.40 1.77 -18.30
N VAL A 74 16.23 1.44 -17.29
CA VAL A 74 15.72 0.87 -16.03
C VAL A 74 14.64 1.75 -15.41
N ALA A 75 14.82 3.08 -15.45
CA ALA A 75 13.79 4.01 -14.97
C ALA A 75 12.45 3.83 -15.69
N ALA A 76 12.45 3.66 -17.02
CA ALA A 76 11.23 3.43 -17.78
C ALA A 76 10.59 2.07 -17.45
N ALA A 77 11.42 1.02 -17.21
CA ALA A 77 10.95 -0.28 -16.77
C ALA A 77 10.28 -0.20 -15.39
N VAL A 78 10.96 0.43 -14.43
CA VAL A 78 10.44 0.64 -13.07
C VAL A 78 9.17 1.48 -13.09
N ALA A 79 9.13 2.58 -13.85
CA ALA A 79 7.95 3.44 -13.96
C ALA A 79 6.75 2.70 -14.57
N SER A 80 6.95 1.93 -15.65
CA SER A 80 5.87 1.14 -16.25
C SER A 80 5.35 0.06 -15.31
N GLY A 81 6.25 -0.64 -14.60
CA GLY A 81 5.87 -1.61 -13.56
C GLY A 81 5.10 -0.96 -12.42
N ALA A 82 5.57 0.19 -11.93
CA ALA A 82 4.90 0.95 -10.89
C ALA A 82 3.50 1.41 -11.30
N LEU A 83 3.33 1.91 -12.53
CA LEU A 83 2.01 2.32 -13.05
C LEU A 83 1.05 1.15 -13.19
N PHE A 84 1.52 0.00 -13.65
CA PHE A 84 0.72 -1.22 -13.72
C PHE A 84 0.24 -1.64 -12.32
N THR A 85 1.17 -1.76 -11.36
CA THR A 85 0.86 -2.09 -9.96
C THR A 85 -0.08 -1.07 -9.33
N LEU A 86 0.10 0.24 -9.61
CA LEU A 86 -0.79 1.30 -9.14
C LEU A 86 -2.22 1.08 -9.65
N GLY A 87 -2.38 0.75 -10.94
CA GLY A 87 -3.68 0.45 -11.51
C GLY A 87 -4.40 -0.69 -10.79
N LEU A 88 -3.69 -1.79 -10.50
CA LEU A 88 -4.23 -2.92 -9.76
C LEU A 88 -4.52 -2.59 -8.30
N ALA A 89 -3.63 -1.83 -7.65
CA ALA A 89 -3.82 -1.36 -6.28
C ALA A 89 -5.04 -0.44 -6.15
N LEU A 90 -5.25 0.48 -7.10
CA LEU A 90 -6.43 1.35 -7.13
C LEU A 90 -7.71 0.55 -7.36
N GLY A 91 -7.70 -0.42 -8.29
CA GLY A 91 -8.83 -1.33 -8.46
C GLY A 91 -9.15 -2.10 -7.18
N GLY A 92 -8.14 -2.64 -6.51
CA GLY A 92 -8.27 -3.30 -5.22
C GLY A 92 -8.78 -2.35 -4.12
N LEU A 93 -8.25 -1.12 -4.05
CA LEU A 93 -8.70 -0.09 -3.11
C LEU A 93 -10.19 0.25 -3.30
N LEU A 94 -10.65 0.36 -4.54
CA LEU A 94 -12.05 0.62 -4.84
C LEU A 94 -12.95 -0.55 -4.40
N ILE A 95 -12.59 -1.77 -4.76
CA ILE A 95 -13.33 -2.98 -4.37
C ILE A 95 -13.36 -3.12 -2.84
N GLY A 96 -12.18 -3.09 -2.18
CA GLY A 96 -12.06 -3.18 -0.73
C GLY A 96 -12.75 -2.03 -0.01
N GLY A 97 -12.72 -0.82 -0.61
CA GLY A 97 -13.40 0.37 -0.14
C GLY A 97 -14.92 0.21 -0.13
N VAL A 98 -15.51 -0.25 -1.23
CA VAL A 98 -16.95 -0.50 -1.32
C VAL A 98 -17.38 -1.55 -0.28
N PHE A 99 -16.70 -2.69 -0.23
CA PHE A 99 -17.02 -3.73 0.76
C PHE A 99 -16.82 -3.24 2.20
N GLY A 100 -15.76 -2.49 2.48
CA GLY A 100 -15.47 -1.93 3.80
C GLY A 100 -16.55 -0.95 4.26
N VAL A 101 -16.98 -0.05 3.37
CA VAL A 101 -18.07 0.91 3.66
C VAL A 101 -19.40 0.18 3.86
N LEU A 102 -19.75 -0.76 2.99
CA LEU A 102 -20.98 -1.53 3.11
C LEU A 102 -21.04 -2.33 4.42
N LEU A 103 -19.94 -3.00 4.78
CA LEU A 103 -19.84 -3.71 6.05
C LEU A 103 -19.95 -2.77 7.25
N ALA A 104 -19.27 -1.62 7.23
CA ALA A 104 -19.34 -0.63 8.31
C ALA A 104 -20.76 -0.08 8.50
N VAL A 105 -21.48 0.21 7.40
CA VAL A 105 -22.89 0.64 7.44
C VAL A 105 -23.78 -0.46 8.01
N ALA A 106 -23.56 -1.70 7.59
CA ALA A 106 -24.32 -2.86 8.11
C ALA A 106 -24.05 -3.08 9.61
N MET A 107 -22.78 -3.04 10.05
CA MET A 107 -22.40 -3.13 11.46
C MET A 107 -23.03 -2.00 12.29
N GLN A 108 -22.98 -0.76 11.77
CA GLN A 108 -23.62 0.39 12.44
C GLN A 108 -25.14 0.23 12.56
N ARG A 109 -25.79 -0.38 11.56
CA ARG A 109 -27.25 -0.63 11.58
C ARG A 109 -27.63 -1.74 12.55
N PHE A 110 -26.86 -2.81 12.59
CA PHE A 110 -27.13 -4.03 13.33
C PHE A 110 -26.02 -4.27 14.37
N GLY A 111 -26.23 -3.85 15.61
CA GLY A 111 -25.23 -3.99 16.68
C GLY A 111 -24.82 -5.44 16.98
N LEU A 112 -25.68 -6.43 16.67
CA LEU A 112 -25.32 -7.84 16.75
C LEU A 112 -24.27 -8.20 15.69
N LEU A 113 -24.42 -7.69 14.46
CA LEU A 113 -23.45 -7.88 13.38
C LEU A 113 -22.10 -7.23 13.72
N GLU A 114 -22.11 -6.05 14.34
CA GLU A 114 -20.88 -5.39 14.80
C GLU A 114 -20.12 -6.29 15.78
N ARG A 115 -20.79 -6.78 16.83
CA ARG A 115 -20.18 -7.65 17.84
C ARG A 115 -19.70 -8.98 17.26
N ALA A 116 -20.43 -9.54 16.30
CA ALA A 116 -20.05 -10.79 15.67
C ALA A 116 -18.94 -10.61 14.63
N ALA A 117 -19.02 -9.61 13.74
CA ALA A 117 -18.10 -9.47 12.61
C ALA A 117 -16.78 -8.79 12.98
N LEU A 118 -16.77 -7.81 13.91
CA LEU A 118 -15.57 -7.02 14.20
C LEU A 118 -14.37 -7.86 14.65
N PRO A 119 -14.51 -8.89 15.52
CA PRO A 119 -13.37 -9.76 15.87
C PRO A 119 -12.77 -10.48 14.67
N TYR A 120 -13.61 -10.95 13.72
CA TYR A 120 -13.14 -11.63 12.51
C TYR A 120 -12.48 -10.66 11.52
N VAL A 121 -12.99 -9.43 11.40
CA VAL A 121 -12.37 -8.37 10.60
C VAL A 121 -10.99 -8.04 11.13
N VAL A 122 -10.81 -7.98 12.45
CA VAL A 122 -9.50 -7.77 13.08
C VAL A 122 -8.61 -9.00 12.89
N ALA A 123 -9.11 -10.19 13.17
CA ALA A 123 -8.36 -11.44 13.04
C ALA A 123 -7.93 -11.72 11.59
N SER A 124 -8.68 -11.25 10.59
CA SER A 124 -8.31 -11.42 9.19
C SER A 124 -6.93 -10.80 8.86
N GLN A 125 -6.51 -9.78 9.59
CA GLN A 125 -5.21 -9.13 9.38
C GLN A 125 -4.01 -9.96 9.90
N THR A 126 -4.24 -11.01 10.66
CA THR A 126 -3.19 -11.89 11.16
C THR A 126 -2.82 -12.98 10.14
N VAL A 127 -3.62 -13.16 9.10
CA VAL A 127 -3.39 -14.20 8.09
C VAL A 127 -2.20 -13.80 7.20
N PRO A 128 -1.18 -14.68 7.03
CA PRO A 128 -0.02 -14.39 6.21
C PRO A 128 -0.41 -14.18 4.74
N LEU A 129 -0.25 -12.95 4.24
CA LEU A 129 -0.66 -12.57 2.89
C LEU A 129 0.02 -13.42 1.81
N ILE A 130 1.29 -13.74 2.02
CA ILE A 130 2.09 -14.54 1.08
C ILE A 130 1.52 -15.96 0.89
N ALA A 131 0.79 -16.48 1.89
CA ALA A 131 0.15 -17.79 1.80
C ALA A 131 -1.21 -17.70 1.08
N ILE A 132 -1.94 -16.59 1.22
CA ILE A 132 -3.25 -16.41 0.58
C ILE A 132 -3.11 -16.18 -0.92
N ALA A 133 -2.08 -15.48 -1.37
CA ALA A 133 -1.95 -15.06 -2.75
C ALA A 133 -1.95 -16.21 -3.76
N PRO A 134 -1.18 -17.31 -3.59
CA PRO A 134 -1.24 -18.48 -4.47
C PRO A 134 -2.60 -19.21 -4.42
N LEU A 135 -3.27 -19.22 -3.24
CA LEU A 135 -4.60 -19.84 -3.10
C LEU A 135 -5.64 -19.09 -3.93
N VAL A 136 -5.66 -17.76 -3.84
CA VAL A 136 -6.57 -16.91 -4.65
C VAL A 136 -6.30 -17.08 -6.13
N ALA A 137 -5.05 -17.17 -6.54
CA ALA A 137 -4.68 -17.41 -7.93
C ALA A 137 -5.12 -18.81 -8.41
N GLY A 138 -4.91 -19.84 -7.61
CA GLY A 138 -5.30 -21.22 -7.91
C GLY A 138 -6.81 -21.40 -7.99
N TRP A 139 -7.57 -20.85 -7.04
CA TRP A 139 -9.02 -20.91 -7.08
C TRP A 139 -9.59 -20.06 -8.24
N GLY A 140 -9.04 -18.86 -8.42
CA GLY A 140 -9.45 -17.99 -9.51
C GLY A 140 -9.28 -18.62 -10.87
N GLY A 141 -8.14 -19.29 -11.11
CA GLY A 141 -7.85 -19.96 -12.38
C GLY A 141 -8.88 -20.98 -12.84
N ASN A 142 -9.73 -21.47 -11.93
CA ASN A 142 -10.84 -22.37 -12.25
C ASN A 142 -12.16 -21.63 -12.55
N ILE A 143 -12.19 -20.31 -12.44
CA ILE A 143 -13.40 -19.51 -12.66
C ILE A 143 -13.47 -19.07 -14.13
N ALA A 144 -14.47 -19.59 -14.84
CA ALA A 144 -14.85 -19.12 -16.17
C ALA A 144 -16.37 -18.87 -16.16
N ILE A 145 -16.79 -17.60 -16.35
CA ILE A 145 -18.18 -17.19 -16.33
C ILE A 145 -18.50 -16.38 -17.57
N LEU A 146 -19.48 -16.81 -18.34
CA LEU A 146 -19.98 -16.09 -19.53
C LEU A 146 -18.88 -15.74 -20.55
N GLY A 147 -17.89 -16.64 -20.74
CA GLY A 147 -16.78 -16.43 -21.67
C GLY A 147 -15.62 -15.58 -21.10
N TRP A 148 -15.75 -15.05 -19.89
CA TRP A 148 -14.66 -14.41 -19.17
C TRP A 148 -13.92 -15.43 -18.31
N SER A 149 -12.61 -15.54 -18.51
CA SER A 149 -11.72 -16.37 -17.67
C SER A 149 -10.96 -15.49 -16.68
N TRP A 150 -10.78 -16.00 -15.46
CA TRP A 150 -10.00 -15.32 -14.44
C TRP A 150 -8.58 -15.05 -14.92
N GLN A 151 -8.15 -13.81 -14.80
CA GLN A 151 -6.81 -13.40 -15.20
C GLN A 151 -5.90 -13.23 -13.96
N PRO A 152 -4.59 -13.46 -14.07
CA PRO A 152 -3.66 -13.30 -12.93
C PRO A 152 -3.76 -11.95 -12.23
N TRP A 153 -3.95 -10.86 -12.98
CA TRP A 153 -4.15 -9.53 -12.42
C TRP A 153 -5.39 -9.41 -11.52
N ALA A 154 -6.42 -10.22 -11.73
CA ALA A 154 -7.61 -10.20 -10.88
C ALA A 154 -7.29 -10.72 -9.47
N SER A 155 -6.42 -11.73 -9.35
CA SER A 155 -5.93 -12.21 -8.05
C SER A 155 -5.17 -11.10 -7.30
N VAL A 156 -4.36 -10.32 -8.01
CA VAL A 156 -3.65 -9.17 -7.43
C VAL A 156 -4.64 -8.14 -6.90
N MET A 157 -5.68 -7.80 -7.68
CA MET A 157 -6.72 -6.86 -7.24
C MET A 157 -7.49 -7.36 -6.01
N VAL A 158 -7.82 -8.66 -5.95
CA VAL A 158 -8.52 -9.25 -4.79
C VAL A 158 -7.66 -9.14 -3.52
N ILE A 159 -6.36 -9.40 -3.62
CA ILE A 159 -5.46 -9.31 -2.48
C ILE A 159 -5.23 -7.87 -2.05
N ALA A 160 -5.09 -6.95 -3.01
CA ALA A 160 -5.06 -5.52 -2.72
C ALA A 160 -6.35 -5.04 -2.03
N ALA A 161 -7.52 -5.53 -2.49
CA ALA A 161 -8.82 -5.25 -1.89
C ALA A 161 -8.92 -5.79 -0.45
N TYR A 162 -8.41 -7.00 -0.21
CA TYR A 162 -8.37 -7.60 1.12
C TYR A 162 -7.58 -6.77 2.12
N LEU A 163 -6.43 -6.21 1.73
CA LEU A 163 -5.66 -5.33 2.62
C LEU A 163 -6.28 -3.94 2.78
N ALA A 164 -6.93 -3.41 1.74
CA ALA A 164 -7.57 -2.10 1.79
C ALA A 164 -8.88 -2.10 2.58
N PHE A 165 -9.60 -3.21 2.58
CA PHE A 165 -10.91 -3.38 3.21
C PHE A 165 -10.90 -3.06 4.71
N PHE A 166 -9.95 -3.60 5.45
CA PHE A 166 -9.92 -3.49 6.92
C PHE A 166 -9.83 -2.04 7.43
N PRO A 167 -8.83 -1.23 7.00
CA PRO A 167 -8.74 0.15 7.47
C PRO A 167 -9.99 0.95 7.18
N ILE A 168 -10.61 0.72 6.01
CA ILE A 168 -11.84 1.41 5.61
C ILE A 168 -13.03 0.97 6.44
N ALA A 169 -13.21 -0.34 6.65
CA ALA A 169 -14.32 -0.87 7.46
C ALA A 169 -14.26 -0.32 8.90
N VAL A 170 -13.10 -0.38 9.55
CA VAL A 170 -12.93 0.10 10.93
C VAL A 170 -13.00 1.63 11.00
N GLY A 171 -12.35 2.35 10.08
CA GLY A 171 -12.37 3.81 10.05
C GLY A 171 -13.77 4.37 9.78
N MET A 172 -14.50 3.76 8.85
CA MET A 172 -15.88 4.12 8.54
C MET A 172 -16.82 3.82 9.71
N LEU A 173 -16.71 2.65 10.35
CA LEU A 173 -17.52 2.29 11.52
C LEU A 173 -17.30 3.29 12.66
N ARG A 174 -16.05 3.62 12.99
CA ARG A 174 -15.72 4.65 13.99
C ARG A 174 -16.32 6.00 13.63
N GLY A 175 -16.26 6.37 12.36
CA GLY A 175 -16.83 7.61 11.87
C GLY A 175 -18.35 7.65 11.97
N LEU A 176 -19.03 6.58 11.58
CA LEU A 176 -20.51 6.47 11.66
C LEU A 176 -21.03 6.46 13.11
N THR A 177 -20.20 6.08 14.06
CA THR A 177 -20.55 6.04 15.51
C THR A 177 -20.06 7.29 16.26
N SER A 178 -19.36 8.24 15.58
CA SER A 178 -18.78 9.42 16.21
C SER A 178 -19.76 10.56 16.60
N PRO A 179 -20.98 10.69 16.02
CA PRO A 179 -21.90 11.75 16.43
C PRO A 179 -22.23 11.71 17.92
N ALA A 180 -22.34 12.89 18.55
CA ALA A 180 -22.72 13.00 19.95
C ALA A 180 -24.11 12.40 20.19
N ARG A 181 -24.33 11.88 21.38
CA ARG A 181 -25.64 11.30 21.76
C ARG A 181 -26.77 12.32 21.61
N ALA A 182 -26.53 13.58 21.99
CA ALA A 182 -27.48 14.66 21.86
C ALA A 182 -27.95 14.87 20.41
N ASP A 183 -27.03 14.82 19.44
CA ASP A 183 -27.37 14.99 18.02
C ASP A 183 -28.23 13.81 17.53
N VAL A 184 -27.91 12.60 17.94
CA VAL A 184 -28.69 11.40 17.58
C VAL A 184 -30.07 11.44 18.22
N GLU A 185 -30.18 11.90 19.46
CA GLU A 185 -31.47 12.08 20.17
C GLU A 185 -32.31 13.16 19.51
N LEU A 186 -31.71 14.30 19.10
CA LEU A 186 -32.39 15.33 18.33
C LEU A 186 -33.02 14.78 17.05
N PHE A 187 -32.28 13.97 16.28
CA PHE A 187 -32.85 13.34 15.09
C PHE A 187 -34.00 12.38 15.41
N ARG A 188 -33.96 11.73 16.57
CA ARG A 188 -35.07 10.86 17.05
C ARG A 188 -36.29 11.68 17.44
N THR A 189 -36.14 12.81 18.14
CA THR A 189 -37.27 13.69 18.52
C THR A 189 -37.95 14.29 17.28
N LEU A 190 -37.16 14.52 16.20
CA LEU A 190 -37.67 14.94 14.89
C LEU A 190 -38.28 13.80 14.07
N ALA A 191 -38.46 12.61 14.66
CA ALA A 191 -38.94 11.38 14.00
C ALA A 191 -38.18 11.03 12.71
N ALA A 192 -36.88 11.40 12.62
CA ALA A 192 -36.04 11.12 11.46
C ALA A 192 -35.78 9.61 11.35
N GLY A 193 -36.08 9.05 10.19
CA GLY A 193 -35.80 7.65 9.88
C GLY A 193 -34.30 7.35 9.86
N TRP A 194 -33.93 6.06 9.91
CA TRP A 194 -32.54 5.61 9.93
C TRP A 194 -31.73 6.13 8.73
N TRP A 195 -32.30 6.08 7.52
CA TRP A 195 -31.64 6.59 6.31
C TRP A 195 -31.37 8.10 6.38
N THR A 196 -32.30 8.87 6.90
CA THR A 196 -32.14 10.32 7.08
C THR A 196 -31.01 10.61 8.08
N THR A 197 -31.00 9.87 9.20
CA THR A 197 -29.93 9.99 10.20
C THR A 197 -28.57 9.55 9.64
N LEU A 198 -28.52 8.46 8.84
CA LEU A 198 -27.30 8.02 8.18
C LEU A 198 -26.76 9.10 7.23
N LEU A 199 -27.58 9.57 6.30
CA LEU A 199 -27.12 10.45 5.22
C LEU A 199 -26.84 11.89 5.72
N ARG A 200 -27.64 12.41 6.66
CA ARG A 200 -27.55 13.81 7.10
C ARG A 200 -26.70 14.03 8.35
N LEU A 201 -26.52 13.01 9.18
CA LEU A 201 -25.74 13.15 10.41
C LEU A 201 -24.48 12.28 10.39
N ARG A 202 -24.62 10.96 10.23
CA ARG A 202 -23.53 10.00 10.43
C ARG A 202 -22.49 10.01 9.32
N LEU A 203 -22.89 10.07 8.05
CA LEU A 203 -21.96 10.12 6.91
C LEU A 203 -21.14 11.42 6.90
N PRO A 204 -21.72 12.62 7.06
CA PRO A 204 -20.91 13.84 7.18
C PRO A 204 -19.97 13.82 8.38
N ALA A 205 -20.41 13.31 9.53
CA ALA A 205 -19.58 13.18 10.73
C ALA A 205 -18.45 12.15 10.57
N SER A 206 -18.60 11.16 9.68
CA SER A 206 -17.59 10.12 9.46
C SER A 206 -16.36 10.59 8.69
N VAL A 207 -16.45 11.66 7.90
CA VAL A 207 -15.40 12.08 6.99
C VAL A 207 -14.03 12.33 7.65
N PRO A 208 -13.92 12.94 8.86
CA PRO A 208 -12.64 13.06 9.55
C PRO A 208 -11.95 11.75 9.90
N HIS A 209 -12.73 10.67 10.05
CA HIS A 209 -12.23 9.32 10.37
C HIS A 209 -11.92 8.51 9.12
N VAL A 210 -12.71 8.70 8.06
CA VAL A 210 -12.58 7.96 6.79
C VAL A 210 -11.34 8.39 6.02
N VAL A 211 -11.00 9.67 5.99
CA VAL A 211 -9.86 10.15 5.21
C VAL A 211 -8.52 9.55 5.67
N PRO A 212 -8.17 9.51 6.98
CA PRO A 212 -6.99 8.79 7.44
C PRO A 212 -7.04 7.28 7.14
N ALA A 213 -8.25 6.68 7.24
CA ALA A 213 -8.44 5.26 6.94
C ALA A 213 -8.18 4.95 5.45
N VAL A 214 -8.67 5.78 4.53
CA VAL A 214 -8.41 5.63 3.08
C VAL A 214 -6.93 5.83 2.76
N ARG A 215 -6.23 6.73 3.45
CA ARG A 215 -4.77 6.89 3.28
C ARG A 215 -4.03 5.61 3.66
N LEU A 216 -4.37 5.02 4.80
CA LEU A 216 -3.79 3.75 5.25
C LEU A 216 -4.15 2.62 4.28
N ALA A 217 -5.40 2.55 3.83
CA ALA A 217 -5.89 1.56 2.88
C ALA A 217 -5.19 1.66 1.53
N ALA A 218 -4.90 2.88 1.04
CA ALA A 218 -4.18 3.07 -0.22
C ALA A 218 -2.75 2.53 -0.15
N ALA A 219 -2.03 2.80 0.95
CA ALA A 219 -0.71 2.22 1.18
C ALA A 219 -0.79 0.68 1.30
N ALA A 220 -1.76 0.17 2.05
CA ALA A 220 -1.97 -1.27 2.22
C ALA A 220 -2.32 -1.97 0.90
N ALA A 221 -3.14 -1.34 0.03
CA ALA A 221 -3.45 -1.86 -1.30
C ALA A 221 -2.22 -2.00 -2.19
N VAL A 222 -1.31 -1.01 -2.16
CA VAL A 222 -0.04 -1.07 -2.91
C VAL A 222 0.84 -2.21 -2.39
N VAL A 223 0.98 -2.34 -1.07
CA VAL A 223 1.73 -3.47 -0.47
C VAL A 223 1.10 -4.81 -0.86
N GLY A 224 -0.24 -4.91 -0.79
CA GLY A 224 -0.98 -6.10 -1.19
C GLY A 224 -0.76 -6.47 -2.66
N ALA A 225 -0.80 -5.48 -3.55
CA ALA A 225 -0.56 -5.68 -4.97
C ALA A 225 0.87 -6.19 -5.22
N ILE A 226 1.89 -5.56 -4.63
CA ILE A 226 3.29 -5.97 -4.79
C ILE A 226 3.52 -7.40 -4.28
N VAL A 227 3.03 -7.73 -3.08
CA VAL A 227 3.17 -9.08 -2.50
C VAL A 227 2.44 -10.12 -3.35
N ALA A 228 1.24 -9.78 -3.86
CA ALA A 228 0.49 -10.65 -4.74
C ALA A 228 1.21 -10.89 -6.08
N GLU A 229 1.78 -9.85 -6.71
CA GLU A 229 2.58 -9.97 -7.93
C GLU A 229 3.80 -10.88 -7.74
N ILE A 230 4.51 -10.73 -6.61
CA ILE A 230 5.64 -11.58 -6.23
C ILE A 230 5.19 -13.04 -6.10
N SER A 231 4.08 -13.29 -5.37
CA SER A 231 3.62 -14.63 -5.02
C SER A 231 2.94 -15.38 -6.17
N THR A 232 2.23 -14.64 -7.05
CA THR A 232 1.50 -15.24 -8.19
C THR A 232 2.29 -15.21 -9.49
N GLY A 233 3.42 -14.50 -9.53
CA GLY A 233 4.23 -14.33 -10.74
C GLY A 233 3.55 -13.50 -11.83
N THR A 234 2.56 -12.66 -11.48
CA THR A 234 1.85 -11.80 -12.43
C THR A 234 2.82 -10.86 -13.13
N ARG A 235 2.86 -10.92 -14.48
CA ARG A 235 3.77 -10.12 -15.30
C ARG A 235 3.29 -8.67 -15.41
N GLY A 236 4.26 -7.76 -15.58
CA GLY A 236 4.02 -6.34 -15.86
C GLY A 236 4.08 -5.43 -14.65
N GLY A 237 3.98 -5.96 -13.42
CA GLY A 237 4.05 -5.18 -12.19
C GLY A 237 5.45 -5.03 -11.60
N ILE A 238 5.59 -4.06 -10.68
CA ILE A 238 6.87 -3.79 -10.03
C ILE A 238 7.29 -4.91 -9.08
N GLY A 239 6.34 -5.64 -8.47
CA GLY A 239 6.64 -6.80 -7.65
C GLY A 239 7.29 -7.93 -8.45
N ARG A 240 6.81 -8.17 -9.67
CA ARG A 240 7.41 -9.12 -10.61
C ARG A 240 8.79 -8.66 -11.05
N LEU A 241 8.95 -7.39 -11.33
CA LEU A 241 10.23 -6.79 -11.74
C LEU A 241 11.30 -6.96 -10.64
N ILE A 242 10.93 -6.82 -9.36
CA ILE A 242 11.84 -7.08 -8.22
C ILE A 242 12.38 -8.52 -8.28
N ILE A 243 11.52 -9.52 -8.51
CA ILE A 243 11.94 -10.92 -8.61
C ILE A 243 12.84 -11.16 -9.82
N GLU A 244 12.48 -10.63 -10.99
CA GLU A 244 13.27 -10.77 -12.22
C GLU A 244 14.67 -10.17 -12.06
N TYR A 245 14.77 -9.00 -11.45
CA TYR A 245 16.05 -8.35 -11.16
C TYR A 245 16.83 -9.07 -10.06
N ALA A 246 16.15 -9.63 -9.05
CA ALA A 246 16.79 -10.43 -8.01
C ALA A 246 17.44 -11.70 -8.58
N GLN A 247 16.80 -12.35 -9.56
CA GLN A 247 17.36 -13.53 -10.23
C GLN A 247 18.63 -13.24 -11.03
N SER A 248 18.81 -12.01 -11.48
CA SER A 248 20.00 -11.53 -12.21
C SER A 248 20.95 -10.69 -11.35
N ALA A 249 20.73 -10.60 -10.04
CA ALA A 249 21.50 -9.72 -9.12
C ALA A 249 22.98 -10.10 -9.02
N THR A 250 23.37 -11.35 -9.35
CA THR A 250 24.78 -11.74 -9.37
C THR A 250 25.61 -10.90 -10.35
N GLY A 251 25.02 -10.50 -11.49
CA GLY A 251 25.70 -9.67 -12.49
C GLY A 251 25.43 -8.17 -12.35
N ASP A 252 24.29 -7.78 -11.75
CA ASP A 252 23.86 -6.40 -11.62
C ASP A 252 22.97 -6.22 -10.36
N PRO A 253 23.58 -6.20 -9.18
CA PRO A 253 22.82 -6.08 -7.93
C PRO A 253 22.10 -4.73 -7.82
N SER A 254 22.67 -3.66 -8.37
CA SER A 254 22.09 -2.30 -8.30
C SER A 254 20.71 -2.23 -8.97
N ARG A 255 20.46 -3.03 -10.01
CA ARG A 255 19.20 -3.07 -10.74
C ARG A 255 18.03 -3.54 -9.86
N MET A 256 18.24 -4.53 -9.00
CA MET A 256 17.22 -4.99 -8.03
C MET A 256 16.81 -3.86 -7.08
N TYR A 257 17.79 -3.11 -6.58
CA TYR A 257 17.53 -1.99 -5.66
C TYR A 257 16.75 -0.86 -6.33
N THR A 258 16.93 -0.62 -7.65
CA THR A 258 16.10 0.38 -8.36
C THR A 258 14.61 0.02 -8.34
N ALA A 259 14.27 -1.27 -8.52
CA ALA A 259 12.89 -1.74 -8.46
C ALA A 259 12.31 -1.63 -7.04
N ILE A 260 13.11 -1.92 -6.00
CA ILE A 260 12.72 -1.76 -4.60
C ILE A 260 12.46 -0.28 -4.28
N LEU A 261 13.34 0.63 -4.73
CA LEU A 261 13.12 2.08 -4.58
C LEU A 261 11.86 2.54 -5.30
N GLY A 262 11.61 2.04 -6.51
CA GLY A 262 10.39 2.33 -7.26
C GLY A 262 9.14 1.87 -6.51
N ALA A 263 9.17 0.68 -5.91
CA ALA A 263 8.07 0.16 -5.09
C ALA A 263 7.82 1.01 -3.82
N ALA A 264 8.90 1.43 -3.15
CA ALA A 264 8.81 2.32 -1.99
C ALA A 264 8.23 3.70 -2.37
N LEU A 265 8.70 4.28 -3.47
CA LEU A 265 8.17 5.55 -4.00
C LEU A 265 6.70 5.42 -4.39
N LEU A 266 6.29 4.30 -5.00
CA LEU A 266 4.90 4.05 -5.35
C LEU A 266 3.99 4.07 -4.11
N GLY A 267 4.40 3.40 -3.02
CA GLY A 267 3.66 3.41 -1.75
C GLY A 267 3.56 4.81 -1.15
N LEU A 268 4.66 5.59 -1.17
CA LEU A 268 4.68 6.98 -0.70
C LEU A 268 3.78 7.89 -1.54
N VAL A 269 3.81 7.74 -2.87
CA VAL A 269 2.96 8.51 -3.80
C VAL A 269 1.49 8.18 -3.58
N ALA A 270 1.12 6.91 -3.43
CA ALA A 270 -0.25 6.49 -3.18
C ALA A 270 -0.79 7.07 -1.86
N ALA A 271 -0.03 6.96 -0.76
CA ALA A 271 -0.40 7.52 0.53
C ALA A 271 -0.43 9.07 0.50
N GLY A 272 0.51 9.69 -0.21
CA GLY A 272 0.63 11.14 -0.37
C GLY A 272 -0.52 11.74 -1.18
N ALA A 273 -0.93 11.08 -2.27
CA ALA A 273 -2.04 11.52 -3.11
C ALA A 273 -3.36 11.64 -2.31
N VAL A 274 -3.66 10.62 -1.49
CA VAL A 274 -4.82 10.68 -0.58
C VAL A 274 -4.66 11.79 0.45
N GLY A 275 -3.42 12.03 0.93
CA GLY A 275 -3.13 13.13 1.84
C GLY A 275 -3.38 14.53 1.26
N LEU A 276 -3.09 14.71 -0.03
CA LEU A 276 -3.36 15.97 -0.73
C LEU A 276 -4.87 16.20 -0.91
N LEU A 277 -5.63 15.13 -1.20
CA LEU A 277 -7.10 15.20 -1.23
C LEU A 277 -7.69 15.65 0.12
N ASP A 278 -7.14 15.17 1.25
CA ASP A 278 -7.55 15.63 2.59
C ASP A 278 -7.33 17.14 2.79
N VAL A 279 -6.17 17.65 2.40
CA VAL A 279 -5.87 19.09 2.50
C VAL A 279 -6.85 19.92 1.66
N GLY A 280 -7.20 19.46 0.45
CA GLY A 280 -8.22 20.08 -0.39
C GLY A 280 -9.60 20.09 0.27
N LEU A 281 -10.03 18.95 0.82
CA LEU A 281 -11.32 18.83 1.51
C LEU A 281 -11.40 19.67 2.81
N ARG A 282 -10.31 19.83 3.55
CA ARG A 282 -10.25 20.68 4.74
C ARG A 282 -10.42 22.16 4.41
N ARG A 283 -9.91 22.64 3.26
CA ARG A 283 -10.12 24.00 2.78
C ARG A 283 -11.59 24.30 2.52
N TYR A 284 -12.33 23.35 1.98
CA TYR A 284 -13.78 23.46 1.75
C TYR A 284 -14.59 23.49 3.06
N ARG A 285 -14.15 22.80 4.12
CA ARG A 285 -14.83 22.79 5.43
C ARG A 285 -14.60 24.04 6.27
N GLY A 286 -13.48 24.74 6.08
CA GLY A 286 -13.17 25.98 6.80
C GLY A 286 -14.02 27.17 6.36
N SER A 287 -14.75 27.08 5.24
CA SER A 287 -15.63 28.13 4.72
C SER A 287 -17.10 28.01 5.18
N VAL A 288 -17.43 27.01 6.00
CA VAL A 288 -18.81 26.73 6.48
C VAL A 288 -18.92 26.94 8.01
N ARG A 289 -18.04 27.74 8.60
CA ARG A 289 -18.17 28.23 9.98
C ARG A 289 -18.50 29.72 10.00
#